data_64dae518aa9008631f292a95a40557ae
#
_entry.id   64dae518aa9008631f292a95a40557ae
#
_cell.length_a   1.000
_cell.length_b   1.000
_cell.length_c   1.000
_cell.angle_alpha   90.00
_cell.angle_beta   90.00
_cell.angle_gamma   90.00
#
_symmetry.space_group_name_H-M   'P 1'
#
loop_
_entity.id
_entity.type
_entity.pdbx_description
1 polymer ?
#
loop_
_entity_poly.entity_id
_entity_poly.type
_entity_poly.pdbx_seq_one_letter_code
_entity_poly.pdbx_strand_id
1 'polypeptide(L)'
;MAGRGSLAGLMPYGDANAIVMEMAREVLPIVRQTPVLAGVCGTDPFRIMDLFLRELKGLGFSGVQNFPTVGLIDGLFRENLEETGMGFALEVDMIARAHELDLLTCPYVFNEDEAKAMAKAGADLLIAHMGLTTNGTIGAKTAITLDQAVARVQAIQQAAVSIHPEILVLCHGGPIAEPEDVQYVLSRTRGVCGFFGASSIERLPTERAITEQVKSFKNLHIHSERSERNKHV
;
A
#
# COMPACT_ATOMS: atom_id res chain seq x y z
N MET A 1 3.42 -10.70 -10.21
CA MET A 1 2.02 -10.33 -9.93
C MET A 1 1.81 -8.81 -9.86
N ALA A 2 2.44 -8.08 -10.77
CA ALA A 2 2.29 -6.63 -10.80
C ALA A 2 0.81 -6.24 -10.85
N GLY A 3 0.42 -5.26 -10.10
CA GLY A 3 -0.91 -4.70 -10.07
C GLY A 3 -1.96 -5.41 -9.25
N ARG A 4 -1.61 -6.43 -8.49
CA ARG A 4 -2.55 -7.10 -7.58
C ARG A 4 -2.10 -7.11 -6.13
N GLY A 5 -1.11 -6.29 -5.79
CA GLY A 5 -0.60 -6.17 -4.43
C GLY A 5 -1.68 -5.80 -3.43
N SER A 6 -2.57 -4.87 -3.79
CA SER A 6 -3.70 -4.48 -2.92
C SER A 6 -4.64 -5.63 -2.57
N LEU A 7 -4.84 -6.60 -3.47
CA LEU A 7 -5.67 -7.77 -3.21
C LEU A 7 -4.95 -8.84 -2.39
N ALA A 8 -3.62 -8.84 -2.38
CA ALA A 8 -2.85 -9.78 -1.56
C ALA A 8 -3.12 -9.59 -0.05
N GLY A 9 -3.51 -8.38 0.37
CA GLY A 9 -3.94 -8.10 1.74
C GLY A 9 -5.26 -8.73 2.14
N LEU A 10 -6.08 -9.14 1.17
CA LEU A 10 -7.40 -9.75 1.40
C LEU A 10 -7.43 -11.22 1.05
N MET A 11 -6.55 -11.66 0.14
CA MET A 11 -6.53 -13.03 -0.37
C MET A 11 -5.23 -13.71 0.03
N PRO A 12 -5.27 -14.83 0.75
CA PRO A 12 -4.07 -15.55 1.15
C PRO A 12 -3.43 -16.24 -0.06
N TYR A 13 -2.51 -15.57 -0.73
CA TYR A 13 -1.68 -16.18 -1.77
C TYR A 13 -0.55 -17.05 -1.21
N GLY A 14 -0.38 -17.00 0.12
CA GLY A 14 0.65 -17.70 0.84
C GLY A 14 0.86 -17.08 2.22
N ASP A 15 1.91 -17.50 2.90
CA ASP A 15 2.36 -16.88 4.15
C ASP A 15 3.04 -15.54 3.83
N ALA A 16 2.31 -14.43 4.05
CA ALA A 16 2.80 -13.09 3.72
C ALA A 16 4.08 -12.73 4.49
N ASN A 17 4.17 -13.13 5.76
CA ASN A 17 5.35 -12.87 6.58
C ASN A 17 6.57 -13.70 6.13
N ALA A 18 6.37 -14.96 5.69
CA ALA A 18 7.46 -15.74 5.10
C ALA A 18 7.94 -15.15 3.77
N ILE A 19 7.02 -14.68 2.93
CA ILE A 19 7.35 -14.04 1.64
C ILE A 19 8.21 -12.78 1.86
N VAL A 20 7.90 -11.97 2.86
CA VAL A 20 8.71 -10.78 3.20
C VAL A 20 10.15 -11.18 3.60
N MET A 21 10.30 -12.27 4.36
CA MET A 21 11.61 -12.80 4.76
C MET A 21 12.42 -13.30 3.54
N GLU A 22 11.75 -13.93 2.58
CA GLU A 22 12.39 -14.36 1.32
C GLU A 22 12.82 -13.14 0.49
N MET A 23 11.96 -12.13 0.33
CA MET A 23 12.26 -10.90 -0.40
C MET A 23 13.43 -10.10 0.22
N ALA A 24 13.63 -10.19 1.53
CA ALA A 24 14.75 -9.52 2.21
C ALA A 24 16.10 -9.87 1.56
N ARG A 25 16.29 -11.12 1.16
CA ARG A 25 17.54 -11.60 0.54
C ARG A 25 17.80 -11.00 -0.85
N GLU A 26 16.76 -10.59 -1.54
CA GLU A 26 16.85 -10.02 -2.88
C GLU A 26 16.93 -8.48 -2.82
N VAL A 27 16.16 -7.85 -1.94
CA VAL A 27 15.97 -6.40 -1.89
C VAL A 27 17.06 -5.71 -1.06
N LEU A 28 17.30 -6.16 0.17
CA LEU A 28 18.18 -5.47 1.11
C LEU A 28 19.64 -5.34 0.63
N PRO A 29 20.23 -6.32 -0.08
CA PRO A 29 21.59 -6.17 -0.60
C PRO A 29 21.73 -5.10 -1.69
N ILE A 30 20.63 -4.78 -2.39
CA ILE A 30 20.61 -3.84 -3.53
C ILE A 30 20.30 -2.42 -3.06
N VAL A 31 19.31 -2.27 -2.16
CA VAL A 31 18.86 -0.95 -1.67
C VAL A 31 19.79 -0.46 -0.58
N ARG A 32 20.55 0.61 -0.86
CA ARG A 32 21.59 1.08 0.05
C ARG A 32 21.34 2.45 0.67
N GLN A 33 20.50 3.28 0.06
CA GLN A 33 20.32 4.69 0.43
C GLN A 33 18.89 5.01 0.86
N THR A 34 17.96 4.08 0.67
CA THR A 34 16.55 4.27 0.99
C THR A 34 16.13 3.29 2.10
N PRO A 35 15.42 3.75 3.12
CA PRO A 35 14.84 2.85 4.11
C PRO A 35 13.92 1.82 3.45
N VAL A 36 14.04 0.55 3.84
CA VAL A 36 13.15 -0.52 3.38
C VAL A 36 12.30 -0.95 4.55
N LEU A 37 10.99 -0.88 4.37
CA LEU A 37 10.02 -1.30 5.37
C LEU A 37 9.44 -2.65 5.00
N ALA A 38 9.27 -3.53 6.00
CA ALA A 38 8.60 -4.82 5.83
C ALA A 38 7.08 -4.65 5.97
N GLY A 39 6.33 -5.18 5.02
CA GLY A 39 4.88 -5.37 5.19
C GLY A 39 4.64 -6.56 6.12
N VAL A 40 4.01 -6.33 7.25
CA VAL A 40 3.80 -7.35 8.30
C VAL A 40 2.32 -7.64 8.48
N CYS A 41 1.95 -8.91 8.38
CA CYS A 41 0.64 -9.39 8.81
C CYS A 41 0.62 -9.46 10.34
N GLY A 42 0.15 -8.41 10.99
CA GLY A 42 0.12 -8.30 12.46
C GLY A 42 -0.87 -9.27 13.13
N THR A 43 -1.81 -9.81 12.37
CA THR A 43 -2.81 -10.79 12.83
C THR A 43 -2.38 -12.25 12.64
N ASP A 44 -1.12 -12.51 12.27
CA ASP A 44 -0.60 -13.85 12.02
C ASP A 44 -0.58 -14.70 13.32
N PRO A 45 -1.40 -15.76 13.43
CA PRO A 45 -1.48 -16.56 14.64
C PRO A 45 -0.34 -17.59 14.78
N PHE A 46 0.50 -17.73 13.74
CA PHE A 46 1.58 -18.72 13.69
C PHE A 46 2.94 -18.14 14.10
N ARG A 47 2.99 -16.84 14.42
CA ARG A 47 4.24 -16.16 14.82
C ARG A 47 4.11 -15.48 16.17
N ILE A 48 5.17 -15.54 16.94
CA ILE A 48 5.37 -14.67 18.10
C ILE A 48 5.88 -13.34 17.55
N MET A 49 5.03 -12.32 17.55
CA MET A 49 5.30 -11.06 16.84
C MET A 49 6.59 -10.37 17.30
N ASP A 50 6.89 -10.38 18.59
CA ASP A 50 8.15 -9.85 19.14
C ASP A 50 9.41 -10.49 18.53
N LEU A 51 9.40 -11.81 18.38
CA LEU A 51 10.52 -12.53 17.79
C LEU A 51 10.66 -12.21 16.31
N PHE A 52 9.52 -12.16 15.61
CA PHE A 52 9.48 -11.84 14.19
C PHE A 52 9.98 -10.43 13.90
N LEU A 53 9.57 -9.44 14.66
CA LEU A 53 10.03 -8.05 14.52
C LEU A 53 11.56 -7.93 14.78
N ARG A 54 12.10 -8.64 15.78
CA ARG A 54 13.55 -8.69 16.03
C ARG A 54 14.30 -9.35 14.86
N GLU A 55 13.74 -10.37 14.26
CA GLU A 55 14.30 -11.02 13.08
C GLU A 55 14.34 -10.07 11.88
N LEU A 56 13.24 -9.33 11.60
CA LEU A 56 13.18 -8.31 10.56
C LEU A 56 14.24 -7.21 10.77
N LYS A 57 14.37 -6.71 12.01
CA LYS A 57 15.43 -5.74 12.37
C LYS A 57 16.83 -6.33 12.13
N GLY A 58 17.06 -7.56 12.54
CA GLY A 58 18.34 -8.28 12.37
C GLY A 58 18.71 -8.51 10.89
N LEU A 59 17.74 -8.66 10.01
CA LEU A 59 17.96 -8.75 8.56
C LEU A 59 18.31 -7.41 7.92
N GLY A 60 18.00 -6.28 8.55
CA GLY A 60 18.32 -4.94 8.06
C GLY A 60 17.12 -4.16 7.51
N PHE A 61 15.89 -4.58 7.77
CA PHE A 61 14.74 -3.72 7.54
C PHE A 61 14.82 -2.48 8.44
N SER A 62 14.49 -1.33 7.87
CA SER A 62 14.48 -0.05 8.59
C SER A 62 13.21 0.16 9.40
N GLY A 63 12.14 -0.54 9.06
CA GLY A 63 10.83 -0.36 9.69
C GLY A 63 9.78 -1.33 9.19
N VAL A 64 8.55 -1.08 9.59
CA VAL A 64 7.40 -1.95 9.30
C VAL A 64 6.14 -1.17 8.91
N GLN A 65 5.25 -1.86 8.21
CA GLN A 65 3.91 -1.44 7.87
C GLN A 65 2.93 -2.59 8.13
N ASN A 66 1.70 -2.28 8.54
CA ASN A 66 0.64 -3.27 8.76
C ASN A 66 -0.02 -3.67 7.43
N PHE A 67 0.68 -4.46 6.65
CA PHE A 67 0.13 -5.00 5.40
C PHE A 67 0.62 -6.44 5.19
N PRO A 68 -0.28 -7.44 5.07
CA PRO A 68 -1.76 -7.39 5.02
C PRO A 68 -2.44 -6.77 6.24
N THR A 69 -3.63 -6.19 6.06
CA THR A 69 -4.37 -5.51 7.12
C THR A 69 -5.85 -5.84 7.09
N VAL A 70 -6.45 -6.00 8.26
CA VAL A 70 -7.91 -6.16 8.42
C VAL A 70 -8.66 -4.84 8.22
N GLY A 71 -7.95 -3.72 8.19
CA GLY A 71 -8.52 -2.39 7.92
C GLY A 71 -9.21 -2.27 6.55
N LEU A 72 -8.85 -3.12 5.58
CA LEU A 72 -9.52 -3.21 4.28
C LEU A 72 -10.86 -3.95 4.31
N ILE A 73 -11.16 -4.63 5.40
CA ILE A 73 -12.37 -5.43 5.57
C ILE A 73 -13.40 -4.59 6.34
N ASP A 74 -14.64 -4.63 5.92
CA ASP A 74 -15.77 -3.94 6.53
C ASP A 74 -16.96 -4.87 6.81
N GLY A 75 -18.06 -4.30 7.36
CA GLY A 75 -19.31 -5.00 7.62
C GLY A 75 -19.19 -6.14 8.62
N LEU A 76 -20.14 -7.07 8.54
CA LEU A 76 -20.25 -8.19 9.46
C LEU A 76 -18.97 -9.04 9.57
N PHE A 77 -18.24 -9.19 8.47
CA PHE A 77 -17.01 -9.99 8.53
C PHE A 77 -15.91 -9.27 9.33
N ARG A 78 -15.81 -7.97 9.24
CA ARG A 78 -14.91 -7.18 10.10
C ARG A 78 -15.30 -7.31 11.57
N GLU A 79 -16.59 -7.21 11.90
CA GLU A 79 -17.10 -7.39 13.26
C GLU A 79 -16.72 -8.77 13.81
N ASN A 80 -16.91 -9.83 13.01
CA ASN A 80 -16.54 -11.18 13.40
C ASN A 80 -15.03 -11.34 13.65
N LEU A 81 -14.17 -10.69 12.87
CA LEU A 81 -12.73 -10.71 13.10
C LEU A 81 -12.36 -10.03 14.43
N GLU A 82 -12.98 -8.88 14.73
CA GLU A 82 -12.75 -8.17 16.00
C GLU A 82 -13.21 -9.04 17.20
N GLU A 83 -14.39 -9.66 17.11
CA GLU A 83 -14.96 -10.52 18.17
C GLU A 83 -14.13 -11.79 18.41
N THR A 84 -13.48 -12.30 17.36
CA THR A 84 -12.67 -13.54 17.44
C THR A 84 -11.19 -13.27 17.75
N GLY A 85 -10.83 -12.03 18.06
CA GLY A 85 -9.46 -11.67 18.42
C GLY A 85 -8.48 -11.62 17.25
N MET A 86 -8.99 -11.46 16.01
CA MET A 86 -8.19 -11.24 14.80
C MET A 86 -8.40 -9.86 14.22
N GLY A 87 -8.70 -8.89 15.08
CA GLY A 87 -9.01 -7.53 14.71
C GLY A 87 -7.81 -6.59 14.59
N PHE A 88 -8.11 -5.33 14.31
CA PHE A 88 -7.11 -4.28 14.09
C PHE A 88 -6.24 -4.00 15.33
N ALA A 89 -6.72 -4.33 16.53
CA ALA A 89 -5.97 -4.16 17.76
C ALA A 89 -4.63 -4.93 17.76
N LEU A 90 -4.54 -6.09 17.09
CA LEU A 90 -3.28 -6.82 16.95
C LEU A 90 -2.27 -6.06 16.07
N GLU A 91 -2.75 -5.34 15.06
CA GLU A 91 -1.88 -4.49 14.22
C GLU A 91 -1.37 -3.29 15.02
N VAL A 92 -2.22 -2.71 15.88
CA VAL A 92 -1.81 -1.63 16.80
C VAL A 92 -0.74 -2.12 17.78
N ASP A 93 -0.93 -3.31 18.37
CA ASP A 93 0.07 -3.93 19.25
C ASP A 93 1.39 -4.22 18.53
N MET A 94 1.33 -4.71 17.28
CA MET A 94 2.52 -4.91 16.44
C MET A 94 3.27 -3.60 16.20
N ILE A 95 2.58 -2.50 15.93
CA ILE A 95 3.21 -1.18 15.74
C ILE A 95 3.85 -0.68 17.04
N ALA A 96 3.17 -0.83 18.19
CA ALA A 96 3.74 -0.46 19.48
C ALA A 96 5.05 -1.23 19.77
N ARG A 97 5.08 -2.54 19.53
CA ARG A 97 6.28 -3.38 19.68
C ARG A 97 7.38 -3.01 18.70
N ALA A 98 7.03 -2.68 17.47
CA ALA A 98 8.00 -2.22 16.47
C ALA A 98 8.64 -0.89 16.89
N HIS A 99 7.84 0.05 17.40
CA HIS A 99 8.33 1.31 17.95
C HIS A 99 9.28 1.09 19.13
N GLU A 100 8.95 0.23 20.09
CA GLU A 100 9.84 -0.15 21.21
C GLU A 100 11.17 -0.77 20.75
N LEU A 101 11.16 -1.40 19.59
CA LEU A 101 12.36 -1.96 18.95
C LEU A 101 13.14 -0.94 18.11
N ASP A 102 12.74 0.32 18.09
CA ASP A 102 13.37 1.35 17.26
C ASP A 102 13.35 0.98 15.76
N LEU A 103 12.21 0.48 15.31
CA LEU A 103 11.89 0.29 13.90
C LEU A 103 10.97 1.43 13.45
N LEU A 104 11.24 2.03 12.30
CA LEU A 104 10.35 3.03 11.72
C LEU A 104 8.95 2.44 11.50
N THR A 105 7.93 3.10 11.99
CA THR A 105 6.54 2.62 11.94
C THR A 105 5.68 3.46 11.02
N CYS A 106 5.08 2.80 10.02
CA CYS A 106 4.39 3.45 8.91
C CYS A 106 3.03 2.78 8.60
N PRO A 107 2.08 2.70 9.58
CA PRO A 107 0.86 1.96 9.38
C PRO A 107 -0.17 2.66 8.49
N TYR A 108 -0.98 1.82 7.79
CA TYR A 108 -2.24 2.21 7.20
C TYR A 108 -3.30 2.43 8.27
N VAL A 109 -4.12 3.46 8.08
CA VAL A 109 -5.31 3.75 8.86
C VAL A 109 -6.46 4.17 7.94
N PHE A 110 -7.69 3.79 8.31
CA PHE A 110 -8.86 3.93 7.45
C PHE A 110 -9.91 4.90 8.04
N ASN A 111 -9.78 5.25 9.32
CA ASN A 111 -10.66 6.16 10.04
C ASN A 111 -9.91 6.86 11.20
N GLU A 112 -10.61 7.77 11.87
CA GLU A 112 -10.07 8.59 12.94
C GLU A 112 -9.70 7.80 14.20
N ASP A 113 -10.46 6.75 14.52
CA ASP A 113 -10.20 5.92 15.71
C ASP A 113 -8.96 5.07 15.54
N GLU A 114 -8.78 4.48 14.36
CA GLU A 114 -7.55 3.76 13.99
C GLU A 114 -6.34 4.70 13.98
N ALA A 115 -6.51 5.93 13.47
CA ALA A 115 -5.45 6.94 13.48
C ALA A 115 -5.01 7.30 14.90
N LYS A 116 -5.97 7.52 15.83
CA LYS A 116 -5.66 7.76 17.24
C LYS A 116 -4.98 6.58 17.90
N ALA A 117 -5.44 5.34 17.61
CA ALA A 117 -4.87 4.13 18.17
C ALA A 117 -3.41 3.94 17.74
N MET A 118 -3.13 4.09 16.44
CA MET A 118 -1.77 3.98 15.90
C MET A 118 -0.86 5.11 16.38
N ALA A 119 -1.35 6.35 16.44
CA ALA A 119 -0.59 7.47 16.99
C ALA A 119 -0.23 7.24 18.49
N LYS A 120 -1.17 6.69 19.27
CA LYS A 120 -0.92 6.33 20.66
C LYS A 120 0.07 5.16 20.81
N ALA A 121 0.09 4.26 19.86
CA ALA A 121 1.06 3.16 19.80
C ALA A 121 2.49 3.61 19.44
N GLY A 122 2.70 4.88 19.14
CA GLY A 122 4.02 5.45 18.81
C GLY A 122 4.35 5.37 17.31
N ALA A 123 3.33 5.35 16.43
CA ALA A 123 3.61 5.41 15.00
C ALA A 123 4.36 6.69 14.63
N ASP A 124 5.43 6.57 13.84
CA ASP A 124 6.22 7.71 13.36
C ASP A 124 5.48 8.48 12.26
N LEU A 125 4.78 7.75 11.40
CA LEU A 125 3.94 8.33 10.36
C LEU A 125 2.71 7.45 10.10
N LEU A 126 1.63 8.07 9.62
CA LEU A 126 0.40 7.38 9.25
C LEU A 126 0.11 7.52 7.76
N ILE A 127 -0.43 6.48 7.17
CA ILE A 127 -0.93 6.52 5.81
C ILE A 127 -2.46 6.45 5.83
N ALA A 128 -3.10 7.59 5.53
CA ALA A 128 -4.55 7.68 5.39
C ALA A 128 -5.01 6.97 4.11
N HIS A 129 -5.59 5.78 4.27
CA HIS A 129 -5.93 4.89 3.16
C HIS A 129 -7.37 5.10 2.68
N MET A 130 -7.54 5.52 1.42
CA MET A 130 -8.83 5.89 0.83
C MET A 130 -9.49 4.78 0.01
N GLY A 131 -9.01 3.55 0.13
CA GLY A 131 -9.52 2.40 -0.62
C GLY A 131 -8.56 1.93 -1.72
N LEU A 132 -8.98 0.95 -2.50
CA LEU A 132 -8.21 0.42 -3.62
C LEU A 132 -8.06 1.47 -4.72
N THR A 133 -6.85 1.59 -5.26
CA THR A 133 -6.54 2.55 -6.33
C THR A 133 -7.44 2.33 -7.55
N THR A 134 -8.05 3.40 -8.01
CA THR A 134 -8.84 3.44 -9.24
C THR A 134 -7.95 3.43 -10.48
N ASN A 135 -8.54 3.63 -11.66
CA ASN A 135 -7.88 3.72 -12.95
C ASN A 135 -7.17 2.44 -13.42
N GLY A 136 -6.81 2.42 -14.71
CA GLY A 136 -6.20 1.26 -15.36
C GLY A 136 -7.20 0.13 -15.65
N THR A 137 -6.68 -1.01 -16.12
CA THR A 137 -7.50 -2.13 -16.58
C THR A 137 -8.16 -2.91 -15.45
N ILE A 138 -7.56 -2.90 -14.25
CA ILE A 138 -8.02 -3.63 -13.07
C ILE A 138 -8.24 -2.73 -11.84
N GLY A 139 -8.31 -1.42 -12.04
CA GLY A 139 -8.61 -0.46 -10.98
C GLY A 139 -10.03 -0.61 -10.42
N ALA A 140 -10.21 -0.21 -9.16
CA ALA A 140 -11.54 -0.17 -8.56
C ALA A 140 -12.44 0.80 -9.33
N LYS A 141 -13.67 0.40 -9.57
CA LYS A 141 -14.69 1.23 -10.22
C LYS A 141 -15.55 2.00 -9.23
N THR A 142 -15.74 1.43 -8.04
CA THR A 142 -16.43 2.08 -6.93
C THR A 142 -15.38 2.74 -6.04
N ALA A 143 -15.49 4.04 -5.89
CA ALA A 143 -14.60 4.82 -5.03
C ALA A 143 -15.34 6.05 -4.50
N ILE A 144 -14.82 6.63 -3.43
CA ILE A 144 -15.24 7.96 -2.98
C ILE A 144 -14.75 9.03 -3.96
N THR A 145 -15.35 10.20 -3.93
CA THR A 145 -14.85 11.35 -4.73
C THR A 145 -13.56 11.93 -4.15
N LEU A 146 -12.82 12.71 -4.94
CA LEU A 146 -11.64 13.43 -4.44
C LEU A 146 -11.97 14.40 -3.29
N ASP A 147 -13.13 15.06 -3.33
CA ASP A 147 -13.56 15.93 -2.23
C ASP A 147 -13.84 15.14 -0.95
N GLN A 148 -14.44 13.98 -1.06
CA GLN A 148 -14.61 13.07 0.08
C GLN A 148 -13.27 12.55 0.59
N ALA A 149 -12.31 12.28 -0.30
CA ALA A 149 -10.95 11.90 0.08
C ALA A 149 -10.24 13.02 0.84
N VAL A 150 -10.34 14.28 0.37
CA VAL A 150 -9.82 15.47 1.08
C VAL A 150 -10.39 15.53 2.50
N ALA A 151 -11.71 15.41 2.65
CA ALA A 151 -12.36 15.48 3.95
C ALA A 151 -11.91 14.36 4.91
N ARG A 152 -11.83 13.11 4.42
CA ARG A 152 -11.39 11.95 5.22
C ARG A 152 -9.92 12.03 5.60
N VAL A 153 -9.05 12.36 4.65
CA VAL A 153 -7.61 12.52 4.91
C VAL A 153 -7.38 13.61 5.96
N GLN A 154 -8.12 14.73 5.86
CA GLN A 154 -8.02 15.81 6.85
C GLN A 154 -8.52 15.39 8.23
N ALA A 155 -9.61 14.63 8.32
CA ALA A 155 -10.15 14.13 9.60
C ALA A 155 -9.15 13.16 10.27
N ILE A 156 -8.57 12.23 9.51
CA ILE A 156 -7.53 11.31 9.97
C ILE A 156 -6.31 12.09 10.47
N GLN A 157 -5.85 13.09 9.71
CA GLN A 157 -4.72 13.93 10.12
C GLN A 157 -5.00 14.66 11.44
N GLN A 158 -6.16 15.29 11.57
CA GLN A 158 -6.55 15.97 12.81
C GLN A 158 -6.64 15.03 14.01
N ALA A 159 -7.19 13.83 13.79
CA ALA A 159 -7.27 12.80 14.83
C ALA A 159 -5.87 12.34 15.29
N ALA A 160 -4.96 12.12 14.35
CA ALA A 160 -3.59 11.70 14.65
C ALA A 160 -2.82 12.78 15.46
N VAL A 161 -2.81 14.02 14.99
CA VAL A 161 -2.06 15.10 15.65
C VAL A 161 -2.67 15.50 17.00
N SER A 162 -3.93 15.20 17.26
CA SER A 162 -4.54 15.40 18.59
C SER A 162 -3.91 14.49 19.65
N ILE A 163 -3.30 13.40 19.25
CA ILE A 163 -2.60 12.43 20.12
C ILE A 163 -1.08 12.66 20.07
N HIS A 164 -0.52 12.81 18.88
CA HIS A 164 0.91 13.01 18.67
C HIS A 164 1.11 14.20 17.72
N PRO A 165 1.42 15.41 18.23
CA PRO A 165 1.48 16.63 17.41
C PRO A 165 2.48 16.61 16.26
N GLU A 166 3.56 15.85 16.39
CA GLU A 166 4.66 15.77 15.41
C GLU A 166 4.48 14.63 14.40
N ILE A 167 3.40 13.83 14.49
CA ILE A 167 3.20 12.69 13.61
C ILE A 167 3.03 13.12 12.15
N LEU A 168 3.73 12.46 11.25
CA LEU A 168 3.59 12.71 9.83
C LEU A 168 2.38 11.96 9.26
N VAL A 169 1.66 12.58 8.34
CA VAL A 169 0.51 11.94 7.68
C VAL A 169 0.66 12.03 6.17
N LEU A 170 0.52 10.89 5.51
CA LEU A 170 0.53 10.74 4.06
C LEU A 170 -0.85 10.32 3.57
N CYS A 171 -1.23 10.70 2.35
CA CYS A 171 -2.45 10.19 1.71
C CYS A 171 -2.15 9.02 0.78
N HIS A 172 -3.12 8.12 0.58
CA HIS A 172 -2.97 6.93 -0.25
C HIS A 172 -4.28 6.41 -0.80
N GLY A 173 -4.26 5.91 -2.03
CA GLY A 173 -5.24 4.99 -2.58
C GLY A 173 -6.59 5.60 -2.95
N GLY A 174 -7.54 4.73 -3.31
CA GLY A 174 -8.85 5.15 -3.80
C GLY A 174 -8.76 6.02 -5.05
N PRO A 175 -9.43 7.19 -5.06
CA PRO A 175 -9.42 8.11 -6.19
C PRO A 175 -8.09 8.86 -6.35
N ILE A 176 -7.16 8.76 -5.38
CA ILE A 176 -5.84 9.39 -5.44
C ILE A 176 -4.91 8.47 -6.24
N ALA A 177 -5.08 8.47 -7.56
CA ALA A 177 -4.44 7.51 -8.45
C ALA A 177 -3.33 8.11 -9.34
N GLU A 178 -3.45 9.39 -9.68
CA GLU A 178 -2.54 10.11 -10.57
C GLU A 178 -1.90 11.31 -9.86
N PRO A 179 -0.79 11.85 -10.37
CA PRO A 179 -0.13 13.02 -9.77
C PRO A 179 -1.06 14.22 -9.55
N GLU A 180 -2.00 14.45 -10.46
CA GLU A 180 -2.98 15.53 -10.40
C GLU A 180 -3.95 15.34 -9.23
N ASP A 181 -4.37 14.09 -8.95
CA ASP A 181 -5.22 13.75 -7.82
C ASP A 181 -4.48 13.98 -6.50
N VAL A 182 -3.20 13.60 -6.44
CA VAL A 182 -2.32 13.86 -5.30
C VAL A 182 -2.22 15.36 -5.04
N GLN A 183 -1.94 16.14 -6.09
CA GLN A 183 -1.85 17.61 -5.98
C GLN A 183 -3.18 18.22 -5.53
N TYR A 184 -4.31 17.67 -6.00
CA TYR A 184 -5.63 18.11 -5.59
C TYR A 184 -5.84 17.93 -4.08
N VAL A 185 -5.50 16.76 -3.53
CA VAL A 185 -5.64 16.47 -2.10
C VAL A 185 -4.67 17.29 -1.28
N LEU A 186 -3.38 17.33 -1.62
CA LEU A 186 -2.36 18.04 -0.86
C LEU A 186 -2.63 19.55 -0.80
N SER A 187 -3.15 20.15 -1.88
CA SER A 187 -3.45 21.58 -1.91
C SER A 187 -4.70 21.98 -1.08
N ARG A 188 -5.53 21.00 -0.68
CA ARG A 188 -6.79 21.20 0.05
C ARG A 188 -6.79 20.65 1.46
N THR A 189 -5.69 20.05 1.87
CA THR A 189 -5.47 19.55 3.23
C THR A 189 -4.40 20.36 3.95
N ARG A 190 -4.40 20.33 5.29
CA ARG A 190 -3.39 20.96 6.12
C ARG A 190 -2.68 19.92 6.96
N GLY A 191 -1.34 19.98 7.01
CA GLY A 191 -0.52 19.06 7.80
C GLY A 191 -0.40 17.65 7.19
N VAL A 192 -0.88 17.44 5.96
CA VAL A 192 -0.62 16.23 5.18
C VAL A 192 0.69 16.45 4.42
N CYS A 193 1.68 15.57 4.67
CA CYS A 193 3.06 15.82 4.28
C CYS A 193 3.43 15.25 2.91
N GLY A 194 2.60 14.36 2.33
CA GLY A 194 2.91 13.73 1.05
C GLY A 194 1.97 12.60 0.67
N PHE A 195 2.43 11.79 -0.25
CA PHE A 195 1.71 10.68 -0.86
C PHE A 195 2.49 9.37 -0.72
N PHE A 196 1.79 8.31 -0.36
CA PHE A 196 2.30 6.95 -0.38
C PHE A 196 1.74 6.21 -1.62
N GLY A 197 2.60 5.90 -2.57
CA GLY A 197 2.21 5.27 -3.82
C GLY A 197 2.40 3.75 -3.79
N ALA A 198 1.45 3.01 -4.36
CA ALA A 198 1.56 1.59 -4.66
C ALA A 198 1.14 1.35 -6.12
N SER A 199 -0.10 0.95 -6.38
CA SER A 199 -0.58 0.69 -7.75
C SER A 199 -0.46 1.89 -8.70
N SER A 200 -0.48 3.11 -8.20
CA SER A 200 -0.22 4.34 -8.96
C SER A 200 1.21 4.41 -9.52
N ILE A 201 2.18 3.77 -8.86
CA ILE A 201 3.60 3.79 -9.25
C ILE A 201 4.00 2.49 -9.95
N GLU A 202 3.54 1.33 -9.46
CA GLU A 202 3.99 0.04 -9.98
C GLU A 202 3.09 -0.50 -11.09
N ARG A 203 1.77 -0.33 -10.99
CA ARG A 203 0.79 -0.92 -11.90
C ARG A 203 0.45 0.00 -13.07
N LEU A 204 -0.03 1.22 -12.82
CA LEU A 204 -0.55 2.11 -13.86
C LEU A 204 0.51 2.44 -14.93
N PRO A 205 1.74 2.81 -14.60
CA PRO A 205 2.77 3.05 -15.60
C PRO A 205 3.13 1.79 -16.39
N THR A 206 3.18 0.63 -15.73
CA THR A 206 3.50 -0.66 -16.37
C THR A 206 2.43 -1.08 -17.37
N GLU A 207 1.14 -0.96 -17.01
CA GLU A 207 0.02 -1.24 -17.92
C GLU A 207 0.09 -0.37 -19.18
N ARG A 208 0.37 0.92 -19.01
CA ARG A 208 0.48 1.88 -20.13
C ARG A 208 1.64 1.54 -21.04
N ALA A 209 2.85 1.39 -20.47
CA ALA A 209 4.05 1.13 -21.23
C ALA A 209 3.97 -0.18 -22.03
N ILE A 210 3.48 -1.26 -21.43
CA ILE A 210 3.31 -2.54 -22.12
C ILE A 210 2.29 -2.42 -23.26
N THR A 211 1.15 -1.76 -23.01
CA THR A 211 0.09 -1.59 -24.00
C THR A 211 0.57 -0.78 -25.19
N GLU A 212 1.26 0.33 -24.96
CA GLU A 212 1.79 1.19 -26.00
C GLU A 212 2.85 0.47 -26.83
N GLN A 213 3.77 -0.22 -26.17
CA GLN A 213 4.82 -0.96 -26.85
C GLN A 213 4.26 -2.09 -27.73
N VAL A 214 3.29 -2.85 -27.23
CA VAL A 214 2.63 -3.92 -28.03
C VAL A 214 1.88 -3.32 -29.22
N LYS A 215 1.16 -2.21 -29.04
CA LYS A 215 0.51 -1.50 -30.17
C LYS A 215 1.54 -1.06 -31.23
N SER A 216 2.68 -0.52 -30.81
CA SER A 216 3.75 -0.11 -31.71
C SER A 216 4.27 -1.27 -32.55
N PHE A 217 4.53 -2.41 -31.93
CA PHE A 217 4.93 -3.62 -32.69
C PHE A 217 3.84 -4.14 -33.62
N LYS A 218 2.57 -4.13 -33.19
CA LYS A 218 1.45 -4.59 -34.02
C LYS A 218 1.19 -3.70 -35.23
N ASN A 219 1.63 -2.45 -35.20
CA ASN A 219 1.48 -1.51 -36.30
C ASN A 219 2.64 -1.59 -37.31
N LEU A 220 3.62 -2.46 -37.13
CA LEU A 220 4.68 -2.68 -38.10
C LEU A 220 4.11 -3.34 -39.34
N HIS A 221 4.46 -2.79 -40.50
CA HIS A 221 4.09 -3.35 -41.78
C HIS A 221 5.12 -4.38 -42.22
N ILE A 222 4.65 -5.57 -42.53
CA ILE A 222 5.48 -6.61 -43.16
C ILE A 222 5.44 -6.37 -44.66
N HIS A 223 6.58 -6.01 -45.28
CA HIS A 223 6.71 -6.01 -46.73
C HIS A 223 6.64 -7.45 -47.19
N SER A 224 5.47 -7.91 -47.66
CA SER A 224 5.34 -9.20 -48.29
C SER A 224 5.76 -9.08 -49.73
N GLU A 225 6.90 -9.64 -50.11
CA GLU A 225 7.33 -9.83 -51.51
C GLU A 225 6.40 -10.77 -52.34
N ARG A 226 5.29 -11.22 -51.75
CA ARG A 226 4.30 -12.07 -52.41
C ARG A 226 3.38 -11.34 -53.37
N SER A 227 3.39 -10.04 -53.46
CA SER A 227 2.49 -9.24 -54.34
C SER A 227 3.02 -9.17 -55.78
N GLU A 228 4.28 -9.48 -56.07
CA GLU A 228 4.84 -9.33 -57.44
C GLU A 228 4.84 -10.58 -58.28
N ARG A 229 4.63 -11.78 -57.70
CA ARG A 229 4.62 -13.03 -58.45
C ARG A 229 3.35 -13.35 -59.21
N ASN A 230 2.26 -12.62 -58.98
CA ASN A 230 0.96 -12.89 -59.65
C ASN A 230 0.61 -11.87 -60.75
N LYS A 231 1.55 -11.07 -61.25
CA LYS A 231 1.33 -10.15 -62.39
C LYS A 231 1.92 -10.64 -63.70
N HIS A 232 2.50 -11.83 -63.71
CA HIS A 232 3.04 -12.44 -64.94
C HIS A 232 2.57 -13.90 -65.09
N VAL A 233 1.26 -14.10 -65.24
CA VAL A 233 0.67 -15.28 -65.86
C VAL A 233 -0.51 -14.83 -66.73
#